data_0b2822958dcb4879f55491ee81c0952d
#
_entry.id   0b2822958dcb4879f55491ee81c0952d
#
_cell.length_a   1.000
_cell.length_b   1.000
_cell.length_c   1.000
_cell.angle_alpha   90.00
_cell.angle_beta   90.00
_cell.angle_gamma   90.00
#
_symmetry.space_group_name_H-M   'P 1'
#
loop_
_entity.id
_entity.type
_entity.pdbx_description
1 polymer ?
#
loop_
_entity_poly.entity_id
_entity_poly.type
_entity_poly.pdbx_seq_one_letter_code
_entity_poly.pdbx_strand_id
1 'polypeptide(L)'
;LEKYKDSMITFPAKDEKYRVTVFTDTTCGYCRKLHSQIDEYNNLGITVNYLAFPRGGLHSESFDEIKAVWCAEDQRDAMTKAKAGTQLAKSNCNAPIAGHYNLGQAAGVTGTPAIVLDDGTMIPGYKPPAALAQLLEQ
;
A
#
# COMPACT_ATOMS: atom_id res chain seq x y z
N LEU A 1 12.26 -1.59 6.27
CA LEU A 1 11.62 -0.96 5.11
C LEU A 1 12.61 -0.63 4.00
N GLU A 2 13.84 -0.25 4.37
CA GLU A 2 14.87 0.09 3.37
C GLU A 2 15.12 -1.05 2.38
N LYS A 3 15.09 -2.28 2.84
CA LYS A 3 15.34 -3.46 2.00
C LYS A 3 14.38 -3.56 0.81
N TYR A 4 13.15 -3.06 0.96
CA TYR A 4 12.11 -3.18 -0.07
C TYR A 4 11.77 -1.87 -0.74
N LYS A 5 12.58 -0.83 -0.52
CA LYS A 5 12.34 0.51 -1.06
C LYS A 5 12.13 0.51 -2.58
N ASP A 6 12.94 -0.25 -3.30
CA ASP A 6 12.89 -0.27 -4.77
C ASP A 6 11.70 -1.06 -5.32
N SER A 7 11.05 -1.85 -4.48
CA SER A 7 9.90 -2.65 -4.89
C SER A 7 8.56 -2.08 -4.43
N MET A 8 8.57 -0.95 -3.74
CA MET A 8 7.34 -0.26 -3.35
C MET A 8 6.66 0.36 -4.56
N ILE A 9 5.31 0.39 -4.55
CA ILE A 9 4.57 1.14 -5.54
C ILE A 9 4.28 2.50 -4.94
N THR A 10 4.81 3.56 -5.57
CA THR A 10 4.77 4.92 -5.03
C THR A 10 3.75 5.78 -5.76
N PHE A 11 2.90 6.45 -4.98
CA PHE A 11 2.01 7.51 -5.46
C PHE A 11 2.56 8.82 -4.89
N PRO A 12 3.40 9.53 -5.67
CA PRO A 12 4.13 10.67 -5.14
C PRO A 12 3.27 11.92 -5.06
N ALA A 13 3.46 12.68 -3.98
CA ALA A 13 2.91 14.02 -3.88
C ALA A 13 3.73 14.96 -4.74
N LYS A 14 3.07 15.92 -5.38
CA LYS A 14 3.75 16.92 -6.23
C LYS A 14 4.68 17.79 -5.39
N ASP A 15 4.21 18.24 -4.23
CA ASP A 15 4.97 19.05 -3.28
C ASP A 15 5.11 18.24 -1.99
N GLU A 16 5.95 17.24 -2.00
CA GLU A 16 6.07 16.30 -0.88
C GLU A 16 6.55 17.00 0.40
N LYS A 17 5.75 16.87 1.46
CA LYS A 17 6.11 17.29 2.83
C LYS A 17 6.36 16.07 3.71
N TYR A 18 5.63 14.99 3.46
CA TYR A 18 5.67 13.78 4.26
C TYR A 18 5.63 12.56 3.36
N ARG A 19 6.14 11.46 3.89
CA ARG A 19 6.12 10.17 3.21
C ARG A 19 5.66 9.11 4.18
N VAL A 20 4.72 8.27 3.75
CA VAL A 20 4.26 7.14 4.56
C VAL A 20 4.35 5.86 3.75
N THR A 21 4.51 4.75 4.43
CA THR A 21 4.50 3.41 3.83
C THR A 21 3.24 2.70 4.31
N VAL A 22 2.49 2.13 3.38
CA VAL A 22 1.20 1.48 3.69
C VAL A 22 1.25 0.02 3.26
N PHE A 23 1.08 -0.88 4.23
CA PHE A 23 0.85 -2.29 3.93
C PHE A 23 -0.59 -2.43 3.46
N THR A 24 -0.79 -2.96 2.27
CA THR A 24 -2.08 -2.92 1.60
C THR A 24 -2.49 -4.26 1.01
N ASP A 25 -3.79 -4.46 0.92
CA ASP A 25 -4.41 -5.63 0.27
C ASP A 25 -5.52 -5.12 -0.64
N THR A 26 -5.48 -5.49 -1.91
CA THR A 26 -6.44 -5.00 -2.91
C THR A 26 -7.87 -5.46 -2.65
N THR A 27 -8.06 -6.50 -1.83
CA THR A 27 -9.39 -7.00 -1.47
C THR A 27 -9.94 -6.38 -0.19
N CYS A 28 -9.16 -5.54 0.49
CA CYS A 28 -9.54 -4.92 1.75
C CYS A 28 -10.38 -3.66 1.52
N GLY A 29 -11.57 -3.59 2.16
CA GLY A 29 -12.47 -2.46 2.01
C GLY A 29 -11.86 -1.12 2.39
N TYR A 30 -11.18 -1.04 3.54
CA TYR A 30 -10.53 0.20 3.97
C TYR A 30 -9.29 0.53 3.15
N CYS A 31 -8.59 -0.47 2.62
CA CYS A 31 -7.49 -0.22 1.69
C CYS A 31 -8.00 0.42 0.40
N ARG A 32 -9.15 -0.05 -0.09
CA ARG A 32 -9.82 0.53 -1.26
C ARG A 32 -10.28 1.95 -0.97
N LYS A 33 -10.82 2.19 0.23
CA LYS A 33 -11.24 3.52 0.65
C LYS A 33 -10.05 4.48 0.69
N LEU A 34 -8.94 4.07 1.28
CA LEU A 34 -7.73 4.88 1.33
C LEU A 34 -7.27 5.24 -0.07
N HIS A 35 -7.22 4.27 -0.96
CA HIS A 35 -6.75 4.51 -2.33
C HIS A 35 -7.69 5.39 -3.13
N SER A 36 -9.00 5.33 -2.86
CA SER A 36 -9.98 6.21 -3.52
C SER A 36 -9.70 7.69 -3.21
N GLN A 37 -8.98 7.96 -2.13
CA GLN A 37 -8.61 9.30 -1.69
C GLN A 37 -7.14 9.63 -1.94
N ILE A 38 -6.48 8.87 -2.81
CA ILE A 38 -5.04 9.02 -3.03
C ILE A 38 -4.65 10.43 -3.46
N ASP A 39 -5.48 11.08 -4.27
CA ASP A 39 -5.24 12.46 -4.71
C ASP A 39 -5.32 13.44 -3.54
N GLU A 40 -6.22 13.20 -2.59
CA GLU A 40 -6.33 14.05 -1.40
C GLU A 40 -5.08 13.96 -0.53
N TYR A 41 -4.56 12.74 -0.31
CA TYR A 41 -3.29 12.58 0.41
C TYR A 41 -2.16 13.33 -0.30
N ASN A 42 -2.06 13.14 -1.61
CA ASN A 42 -1.02 13.80 -2.41
C ASN A 42 -1.16 15.32 -2.36
N ASN A 43 -2.38 15.84 -2.42
CA ASN A 43 -2.61 17.29 -2.37
C ASN A 43 -2.21 17.90 -1.02
N LEU A 44 -2.20 17.09 0.04
CA LEU A 44 -1.74 17.52 1.36
C LEU A 44 -0.23 17.32 1.56
N GLY A 45 0.48 16.96 0.50
CA GLY A 45 1.93 16.77 0.55
C GLY A 45 2.37 15.39 1.02
N ILE A 46 1.47 14.42 1.06
CA ILE A 46 1.78 13.08 1.53
C ILE A 46 2.03 12.15 0.36
N THR A 47 3.25 11.64 0.25
CA THR A 47 3.59 10.58 -0.69
C THR A 47 3.27 9.24 -0.06
N VAL A 48 2.57 8.38 -0.79
CA VAL A 48 2.15 7.06 -0.30
C VAL A 48 2.93 5.98 -1.02
N ASN A 49 3.68 5.18 -0.26
CA ASN A 49 4.41 4.01 -0.76
C ASN A 49 3.67 2.75 -0.31
N TYR A 50 3.32 1.88 -1.26
CA TYR A 50 2.63 0.63 -0.92
C TYR A 50 3.59 -0.54 -0.84
N LEU A 51 3.37 -1.38 0.19
CA LEU A 51 3.93 -2.72 0.30
C LEU A 51 2.78 -3.72 0.33
N ALA A 52 2.98 -4.88 -0.27
CA ALA A 52 1.94 -5.90 -0.37
C ALA A 52 1.73 -6.62 0.95
N PHE A 53 0.48 -6.80 1.35
CA PHE A 53 0.15 -7.61 2.53
C PHE A 53 -1.15 -8.38 2.28
N PRO A 54 -1.08 -9.51 1.54
CA PRO A 54 -2.26 -10.34 1.30
C PRO A 54 -2.73 -10.98 2.60
N ARG A 55 -3.86 -10.51 3.13
CA ARG A 55 -4.35 -10.91 4.45
C ARG A 55 -4.60 -12.42 4.58
N GLY A 56 -5.01 -13.05 3.48
CA GLY A 56 -5.24 -14.49 3.46
C GLY A 56 -3.98 -15.33 3.39
N GLY A 57 -2.80 -14.70 3.31
CA GLY A 57 -1.52 -15.39 3.22
C GLY A 57 -1.07 -15.61 1.77
N LEU A 58 0.04 -16.33 1.63
CA LEU A 58 0.74 -16.46 0.35
C LEU A 58 0.05 -17.41 -0.66
N HIS A 59 -1.02 -18.10 -0.24
CA HIS A 59 -1.76 -19.03 -1.10
C HIS A 59 -3.21 -18.60 -1.32
N SER A 60 -3.54 -17.35 -1.03
CA SER A 60 -4.90 -16.84 -1.13
C SER A 60 -5.18 -16.21 -2.49
N GLU A 61 -6.45 -15.93 -2.78
CA GLU A 61 -6.84 -15.17 -3.97
C GLU A 61 -6.28 -13.75 -3.91
N SER A 62 -6.21 -13.16 -2.73
CA SER A 62 -5.65 -11.82 -2.58
C SER A 62 -4.17 -11.78 -2.96
N PHE A 63 -3.43 -12.86 -2.70
CA PHE A 63 -2.05 -12.97 -3.16
C PHE A 63 -1.96 -12.86 -4.68
N ASP A 64 -2.80 -13.61 -5.40
CA ASP A 64 -2.80 -13.60 -6.86
C ASP A 64 -3.18 -12.23 -7.44
N GLU A 65 -4.15 -11.56 -6.85
CA GLU A 65 -4.57 -10.23 -7.27
C GLU A 65 -3.48 -9.19 -7.04
N ILE A 66 -2.85 -9.22 -5.87
CA ILE A 66 -1.76 -8.31 -5.52
C ILE A 66 -0.57 -8.56 -6.45
N LYS A 67 -0.25 -9.82 -6.71
CA LYS A 67 0.84 -10.18 -7.60
C LYS A 67 0.61 -9.60 -9.00
N ALA A 68 -0.62 -9.65 -9.51
CA ALA A 68 -0.94 -9.05 -10.81
C ALA A 68 -0.63 -7.56 -10.85
N VAL A 69 -0.85 -6.84 -9.75
CA VAL A 69 -0.53 -5.42 -9.65
C VAL A 69 0.99 -5.21 -9.72
N TRP A 70 1.75 -5.95 -8.90
CA TRP A 70 3.21 -5.79 -8.86
C TRP A 70 3.89 -6.23 -10.15
N CYS A 71 3.27 -7.12 -10.91
CA CYS A 71 3.79 -7.60 -12.18
C CYS A 71 3.39 -6.72 -13.38
N ALA A 72 2.51 -5.75 -13.20
CA ALA A 72 2.02 -4.91 -14.28
C ALA A 72 3.09 -3.94 -14.76
N GLU A 73 3.06 -3.59 -16.06
CA GLU A 73 3.95 -2.59 -16.60
C GLU A 73 3.68 -1.21 -16.00
N ASP A 74 2.40 -0.86 -15.88
CA ASP A 74 1.98 0.38 -15.22
C ASP A 74 1.39 0.00 -13.85
N GLN A 75 2.24 -0.06 -12.86
CA GLN A 75 1.85 -0.51 -11.52
C GLN A 75 0.83 0.43 -10.86
N ARG A 76 0.96 1.74 -11.06
CA ARG A 76 0.01 2.69 -10.47
C ARG A 76 -1.37 2.54 -11.06
N ASP A 77 -1.46 2.42 -12.38
CA ASP A 77 -2.74 2.18 -13.04
C ASP A 77 -3.36 0.86 -12.60
N ALA A 78 -2.56 -0.21 -12.53
CA ALA A 78 -3.02 -1.52 -12.10
C ALA A 78 -3.52 -1.49 -10.66
N MET A 79 -2.80 -0.78 -9.75
CA MET A 79 -3.22 -0.63 -8.37
C MET A 79 -4.56 0.08 -8.27
N THR A 80 -4.74 1.16 -9.02
CA THR A 80 -5.99 1.92 -9.03
C THR A 80 -7.15 1.08 -9.55
N LYS A 81 -6.94 0.33 -10.61
CA LYS A 81 -7.96 -0.57 -11.15
C LYS A 81 -8.33 -1.69 -10.17
N ALA A 82 -7.32 -2.33 -9.58
CA ALA A 82 -7.55 -3.40 -8.61
C ALA A 82 -8.33 -2.92 -7.40
N LYS A 83 -7.96 -1.74 -6.88
CA LYS A 83 -8.62 -1.15 -5.72
C LYS A 83 -10.05 -0.67 -6.06
N ALA A 84 -10.34 -0.44 -7.32
CA ALA A 84 -11.70 -0.12 -7.79
C ALA A 84 -12.54 -1.38 -8.04
N GLY A 85 -11.98 -2.56 -7.82
CA GLY A 85 -12.69 -3.82 -7.99
C GLY A 85 -12.51 -4.47 -9.35
N THR A 86 -11.71 -3.87 -10.23
CA THR A 86 -11.42 -4.45 -11.55
C THR A 86 -10.53 -5.68 -11.39
N GLN A 87 -10.92 -6.77 -12.01
CA GLN A 87 -10.12 -7.99 -11.99
C GLN A 87 -9.03 -7.91 -13.04
N LEU A 88 -7.78 -8.08 -12.61
CA LEU A 88 -6.63 -8.06 -13.50
C LEU A 88 -6.30 -9.47 -13.98
N ALA A 89 -5.66 -9.58 -15.15
CA ALA A 89 -5.17 -10.85 -15.66
C ALA A 89 -4.07 -11.37 -14.75
N LYS A 90 -4.07 -12.68 -14.49
CA LYS A 90 -3.03 -13.32 -13.67
C LYS A 90 -1.67 -13.17 -14.34
N SER A 91 -0.64 -13.03 -13.53
CA SER A 91 0.72 -12.87 -14.00
C SER A 91 1.66 -13.79 -13.22
N ASN A 92 2.75 -14.19 -13.89
CA ASN A 92 3.73 -15.12 -13.32
C ASN A 92 5.11 -14.48 -13.11
N CYS A 93 5.19 -13.15 -12.99
CA CYS A 93 6.48 -12.54 -12.74
C CYS A 93 6.96 -12.83 -11.31
N ASN A 94 8.22 -12.58 -11.07
CA ASN A 94 8.86 -12.84 -9.77
C ASN A 94 8.72 -11.64 -8.84
N ALA A 95 7.48 -11.33 -8.46
CA ALA A 95 7.19 -10.18 -7.61
C ALA A 95 7.56 -10.47 -6.15
N PRO A 96 8.02 -9.44 -5.40
CA PRO A 96 8.51 -9.61 -4.02
C PRO A 96 7.40 -9.66 -2.97
N ILE A 97 6.25 -10.26 -3.28
CA ILE A 97 5.08 -10.25 -2.39
C ILE A 97 5.36 -11.00 -1.08
N ALA A 98 6.01 -12.16 -1.16
CA ALA A 98 6.33 -12.93 0.04
C ALA A 98 7.23 -12.15 0.99
N GLY A 99 8.23 -11.44 0.44
CA GLY A 99 9.12 -10.60 1.23
C GLY A 99 8.37 -9.46 1.92
N HIS A 100 7.49 -8.78 1.20
CA HIS A 100 6.65 -7.73 1.77
C HIS A 100 5.77 -8.27 2.89
N TYR A 101 5.14 -9.41 2.66
CA TYR A 101 4.26 -10.03 3.65
C TYR A 101 5.02 -10.42 4.92
N ASN A 102 6.18 -11.04 4.75
CA ASN A 102 7.01 -11.45 5.89
C ASN A 102 7.51 -10.23 6.67
N LEU A 103 7.88 -9.15 5.96
CA LEU A 103 8.26 -7.89 6.61
C LEU A 103 7.11 -7.34 7.45
N GLY A 104 5.90 -7.34 6.91
CA GLY A 104 4.72 -6.86 7.63
C GLY A 104 4.47 -7.66 8.88
N GLN A 105 4.56 -8.99 8.79
CA GLN A 105 4.38 -9.85 9.97
C GLN A 105 5.43 -9.59 11.03
N ALA A 106 6.70 -9.43 10.61
CA ALA A 106 7.79 -9.14 11.54
C ALA A 106 7.61 -7.76 12.19
N ALA A 107 7.02 -6.81 11.49
CA ALA A 107 6.75 -5.47 12.01
C ALA A 107 5.50 -5.40 12.89
N GLY A 108 4.74 -6.48 12.99
CA GLY A 108 3.54 -6.52 13.82
C GLY A 108 2.25 -6.16 13.13
N VAL A 109 2.22 -6.17 11.80
CA VAL A 109 1.00 -5.91 11.04
C VAL A 109 0.00 -7.05 11.26
N THR A 110 -1.18 -6.71 11.79
CA THR A 110 -2.25 -7.68 12.05
C THR A 110 -3.49 -7.44 11.20
N GLY A 111 -3.51 -6.35 10.44
CA GLY A 111 -4.61 -6.02 9.53
C GLY A 111 -4.18 -4.93 8.57
N THR A 112 -5.04 -4.62 7.61
CA THR A 112 -4.76 -3.61 6.58
C THR A 112 -5.86 -2.57 6.52
N PRO A 113 -5.57 -1.33 6.13
CA PRO A 113 -4.22 -0.83 5.88
C PRO A 113 -3.44 -0.67 7.19
N ALA A 114 -2.12 -0.79 7.13
CA ALA A 114 -1.24 -0.44 8.25
C ALA A 114 -0.30 0.65 7.73
N ILE A 115 -0.32 1.80 8.38
CA ILE A 115 0.42 2.99 7.93
C ILE A 115 1.67 3.15 8.78
N VAL A 116 2.84 3.14 8.14
CA VAL A 116 4.12 3.30 8.82
C VAL A 116 4.68 4.67 8.48
N LEU A 117 4.98 5.45 9.52
CA LEU A 117 5.56 6.78 9.38
C LEU A 117 7.08 6.70 9.22
N ASP A 118 7.70 7.80 8.81
CA ASP A 118 9.16 7.86 8.63
C ASP A 118 9.94 7.54 9.90
N ASP A 119 9.39 7.83 11.06
CA ASP A 119 10.05 7.53 12.35
C ASP A 119 9.86 6.08 12.80
N GLY A 120 9.18 5.26 11.99
CA GLY A 120 8.92 3.87 12.31
C GLY A 120 7.62 3.64 13.08
N THR A 121 6.92 4.68 13.47
CA THR A 121 5.63 4.55 14.17
C THR A 121 4.61 3.90 13.24
N MET A 122 3.89 2.88 13.73
CA MET A 122 2.83 2.22 12.99
C MET A 122 1.47 2.67 13.47
N ILE A 123 0.62 3.08 12.53
CA ILE A 123 -0.78 3.39 12.77
C ILE A 123 -1.57 2.20 12.25
N PRO A 124 -2.23 1.42 13.12
CA PRO A 124 -3.07 0.31 12.66
C PRO A 124 -4.39 0.86 12.13
N GLY A 125 -4.70 0.53 10.89
CA GLY A 125 -5.97 0.89 10.29
C GLY A 125 -5.95 2.17 9.48
N TYR A 126 -7.14 2.52 9.00
CA TYR A 126 -7.35 3.63 8.10
C TYR A 126 -7.31 4.98 8.83
N LYS A 127 -6.68 5.98 8.20
CA LYS A 127 -6.73 7.38 8.63
C LYS A 127 -7.15 8.25 7.44
N PRO A 128 -8.20 9.07 7.58
CA PRO A 128 -8.57 10.02 6.51
C PRO A 128 -7.42 10.98 6.20
N PRO A 129 -7.38 11.56 4.99
CA PRO A 129 -6.27 12.43 4.60
C PRO A 129 -5.99 13.58 5.57
N ALA A 130 -7.00 14.35 5.97
CA ALA A 130 -6.80 15.47 6.87
C ALA A 130 -6.33 15.03 8.25
N ALA A 131 -6.87 13.92 8.77
CA ALA A 131 -6.46 13.39 10.07
C ALA A 131 -5.02 12.89 10.04
N LEU A 132 -4.61 12.24 8.96
CA LEU A 132 -3.23 11.80 8.80
C LEU A 132 -2.28 12.99 8.70
N ALA A 133 -2.65 14.03 7.95
CA ALA A 133 -1.84 15.24 7.82
C ALA A 133 -1.63 15.90 9.18
N GLN A 134 -2.68 16.01 10.00
CA GLN A 134 -2.55 16.56 11.35
C GLN A 134 -1.58 15.75 12.21
N LEU A 135 -1.66 14.43 12.12
CA LEU A 135 -0.77 13.56 12.87
C LEU A 135 0.68 13.76 12.45
N LEU A 136 0.92 13.91 11.15
CA LEU A 136 2.27 14.09 10.61
C LEU A 136 2.88 15.45 10.97
N GLU A 137 2.07 16.45 11.26
CA GLU A 137 2.54 17.78 11.66
C GLU A 137 3.05 17.83 13.12
N GLN A 138 2.78 16.79 13.89
CA GLN A 138 3.17 16.76 15.32
C GLN A 138 4.65 16.37 15.53
#